data_8b18f050fb7150d2c4885a416772ab64
#
_entry.id   8b18f050fb7150d2c4885a416772ab64
#
_cell.length_a   1.000
_cell.length_b   1.000
_cell.length_c   1.000
_cell.angle_alpha   90.00
_cell.angle_beta   90.00
_cell.angle_gamma   90.00
#
_symmetry.space_group_name_H-M   'P 1'
#
loop_
_entity.id
_entity.type
_entity.pdbx_description
1 polymer ?
#
loop_
_entity_poly.entity_id
_entity_poly.type
_entity_poly.pdbx_seq_one_letter_code
_entity_poly.pdbx_strand_id
1 'polypeptide(L)'
;MKKLRIATFNVNGMRARLPNLLAWLEREQPDIACLQELKSVDSAFPAAELEAIGYGAIWQGQASWNGVAILARDAQPLESRRGLPGDDGDSQSRYLEAAVHGVLVGCLYLPNGNPQPGPKFEYKLAWFERLIAYAKDLQCSEHPVVLAGDYNVVPTDLDIYNPRSWLKDALLQPESRECYQRLLNQGWTDALRYLYPQDRLYTFWDYFRQHWQKNSGLRIDHLLLNPALSPYLQAAGVDAWVRNEPHASDHAPTWIQLDSRKHR
;
A
#
# COMPACT_ATOMS: atom_id res chain seq x y z
N MET A 1 2.44 19.65 12.18
CA MET A 1 1.41 19.02 11.32
C MET A 1 0.10 18.94 12.10
N LYS A 2 -1.04 19.25 11.49
CA LYS A 2 -2.35 18.87 12.05
C LYS A 2 -2.44 17.32 12.05
N LYS A 3 -3.49 16.78 12.69
CA LYS A 3 -3.84 15.35 12.56
C LYS A 3 -3.90 14.97 11.08
N LEU A 4 -3.23 13.92 10.66
CA LEU A 4 -3.18 13.46 9.27
C LEU A 4 -3.44 11.95 9.22
N ARG A 5 -4.47 11.51 8.48
CA ARG A 5 -4.75 10.10 8.24
C ARG A 5 -4.30 9.71 6.84
N ILE A 6 -3.38 8.75 6.74
CA ILE A 6 -2.86 8.21 5.49
C ILE A 6 -3.28 6.75 5.39
N ALA A 7 -3.80 6.35 4.23
CA ALA A 7 -4.24 4.98 4.00
C ALA A 7 -3.68 4.40 2.70
N THR A 8 -3.64 3.08 2.62
CA THR A 8 -3.40 2.31 1.39
C THR A 8 -4.53 1.33 1.17
N PHE A 9 -4.94 1.14 -0.08
CA PHE A 9 -6.02 0.24 -0.45
C PHE A 9 -5.82 -0.33 -1.85
N ASN A 10 -5.51 -1.61 -1.96
CA ASN A 10 -5.60 -2.34 -3.20
C ASN A 10 -7.08 -2.55 -3.56
N VAL A 11 -7.56 -1.86 -4.59
CA VAL A 11 -8.98 -1.86 -4.97
C VAL A 11 -9.39 -3.06 -5.83
N ASN A 12 -8.42 -3.82 -6.34
CA ASN A 12 -8.64 -4.98 -7.19
C ASN A 12 -9.62 -4.70 -8.37
N GLY A 13 -9.37 -3.59 -9.07
CA GLY A 13 -10.15 -3.14 -10.22
C GLY A 13 -11.09 -1.96 -9.91
N MET A 14 -10.66 -0.76 -10.29
CA MET A 14 -11.31 0.50 -10.00
C MET A 14 -12.78 0.52 -10.40
N ARG A 15 -13.10 0.13 -11.65
CA ARG A 15 -14.47 0.19 -12.18
C ARG A 15 -15.47 -0.61 -11.36
N ALA A 16 -15.09 -1.81 -10.93
CA ALA A 16 -15.99 -2.72 -10.20
C ALA A 16 -16.14 -2.33 -8.72
N ARG A 17 -15.17 -1.63 -8.15
CA ARG A 17 -15.10 -1.27 -6.73
C ARG A 17 -15.28 0.24 -6.47
N LEU A 18 -15.57 1.02 -7.51
CA LEU A 18 -15.78 2.46 -7.34
C LEU A 18 -16.85 2.80 -6.29
N PRO A 19 -18.04 2.16 -6.26
CA PRO A 19 -19.02 2.43 -5.20
C PRO A 19 -18.48 2.18 -3.79
N ASN A 20 -17.73 1.08 -3.59
CA ASN A 20 -17.11 0.76 -2.31
C ASN A 20 -16.03 1.77 -1.92
N LEU A 21 -15.21 2.18 -2.89
CA LEU A 21 -14.17 3.18 -2.68
C LEU A 21 -14.79 4.52 -2.26
N LEU A 22 -15.79 5.01 -2.99
CA LEU A 22 -16.46 6.28 -2.67
C LEU A 22 -17.11 6.23 -1.29
N ALA A 23 -17.85 5.17 -0.96
CA ALA A 23 -18.48 4.99 0.34
C ALA A 23 -17.45 4.97 1.49
N TRP A 24 -16.29 4.30 1.28
CA TRP A 24 -15.21 4.29 2.26
C TRP A 24 -14.57 5.67 2.42
N LEU A 25 -14.28 6.38 1.31
CA LEU A 25 -13.70 7.72 1.34
C LEU A 25 -14.63 8.73 2.05
N GLU A 26 -15.92 8.68 1.79
CA GLU A 26 -16.90 9.55 2.45
C GLU A 26 -17.05 9.25 3.94
N ARG A 27 -17.00 7.99 4.34
CA ARG A 27 -17.14 7.56 5.74
C ARG A 27 -15.87 7.81 6.56
N GLU A 28 -14.73 7.36 6.08
CA GLU A 28 -13.47 7.34 6.85
C GLU A 28 -12.62 8.60 6.63
N GLN A 29 -12.85 9.32 5.55
CA GLN A 29 -12.23 10.61 5.22
C GLN A 29 -10.71 10.65 5.41
N PRO A 30 -9.92 9.68 4.85
CA PRO A 30 -8.48 9.78 4.92
C PRO A 30 -8.01 11.06 4.22
N ASP A 31 -6.99 11.73 4.77
CA ASP A 31 -6.41 12.91 4.14
C ASP A 31 -5.62 12.53 2.88
N ILE A 32 -5.02 11.32 2.89
CA ILE A 32 -4.28 10.75 1.76
C ILE A 32 -4.68 9.27 1.61
N ALA A 33 -4.97 8.83 0.38
CA ALA A 33 -5.20 7.43 0.06
C ALA A 33 -4.35 6.98 -1.12
N CYS A 34 -3.54 5.94 -0.94
CA CYS A 34 -2.75 5.26 -1.96
C CYS A 34 -3.54 4.07 -2.48
N LEU A 35 -3.79 4.02 -3.79
CA LEU A 35 -4.57 2.93 -4.41
C LEU A 35 -3.68 2.06 -5.28
N GLN A 36 -3.97 0.76 -5.29
CA GLN A 36 -3.29 -0.22 -6.13
C GLN A 36 -4.30 -1.05 -6.93
N GLU A 37 -3.84 -1.69 -7.98
CA GLU A 37 -4.64 -2.51 -8.91
C GLU A 37 -5.84 -1.76 -9.50
N LEU A 38 -5.59 -0.58 -10.09
CA LEU A 38 -6.64 0.16 -10.78
C LEU A 38 -7.23 -0.66 -11.93
N LYS A 39 -6.41 -1.47 -12.62
CA LYS A 39 -6.80 -2.34 -13.75
C LYS A 39 -7.57 -1.59 -14.83
N SER A 40 -7.25 -0.33 -15.03
CA SER A 40 -7.88 0.57 -16.00
C SER A 40 -6.83 1.45 -16.65
N VAL A 41 -7.07 1.84 -17.92
CA VAL A 41 -6.26 2.86 -18.59
C VAL A 41 -6.48 4.24 -17.98
N ASP A 42 -5.55 5.17 -18.18
CA ASP A 42 -5.62 6.53 -17.61
C ASP A 42 -6.93 7.26 -17.94
N SER A 43 -7.42 7.12 -19.17
CA SER A 43 -8.68 7.77 -19.63
C SER A 43 -9.95 7.22 -18.96
N ALA A 44 -9.87 6.08 -18.29
CA ALA A 44 -10.99 5.45 -17.57
C ALA A 44 -10.91 5.63 -16.04
N PHE A 45 -9.97 6.43 -15.55
CA PHE A 45 -9.88 6.75 -14.14
C PHE A 45 -11.03 7.69 -13.72
N PRO A 46 -11.75 7.42 -12.62
CA PRO A 46 -12.96 8.16 -12.22
C PRO A 46 -12.60 9.47 -11.48
N ALA A 47 -11.85 10.36 -12.14
CA ALA A 47 -11.37 11.60 -11.52
C ALA A 47 -12.53 12.52 -11.12
N ALA A 48 -13.58 12.62 -11.95
CA ALA A 48 -14.73 13.49 -11.69
C ALA A 48 -15.54 13.03 -10.47
N GLU A 49 -15.73 11.73 -10.31
CA GLU A 49 -16.44 11.15 -9.15
C GLU A 49 -15.67 11.38 -7.86
N LEU A 50 -14.33 11.28 -7.89
CA LEU A 50 -13.46 11.54 -6.74
C LEU A 50 -13.44 13.04 -6.40
N GLU A 51 -13.35 13.91 -7.39
CA GLU A 51 -13.42 15.37 -7.21
C GLU A 51 -14.76 15.80 -6.61
N ALA A 52 -15.87 15.17 -7.02
CA ALA A 52 -17.20 15.47 -6.49
C ALA A 52 -17.33 15.23 -4.98
N ILE A 53 -16.49 14.35 -4.41
CA ILE A 53 -16.42 14.07 -2.96
C ILE A 53 -15.20 14.72 -2.29
N GLY A 54 -14.54 15.68 -2.95
CA GLY A 54 -13.46 16.50 -2.38
C GLY A 54 -12.06 15.91 -2.47
N TYR A 55 -11.80 14.92 -3.35
CA TYR A 55 -10.47 14.36 -3.54
C TYR A 55 -9.85 14.77 -4.86
N GLY A 56 -8.72 15.48 -4.81
CA GLY A 56 -7.79 15.57 -5.94
C GLY A 56 -7.00 14.27 -6.09
N ALA A 57 -6.53 13.99 -7.31
CA ALA A 57 -5.84 12.74 -7.62
C ALA A 57 -4.74 12.90 -8.65
N ILE A 58 -3.70 12.06 -8.52
CA ILE A 58 -2.79 11.69 -9.60
C ILE A 58 -2.82 10.17 -9.75
N TRP A 59 -2.63 9.67 -10.97
CA TRP A 59 -2.68 8.23 -11.23
C TRP A 59 -1.81 7.82 -12.40
N GLN A 60 -1.46 6.56 -12.45
CA GLN A 60 -0.84 5.87 -13.56
C GLN A 60 -1.59 4.56 -13.78
N GLY A 61 -2.45 4.54 -14.81
CA GLY A 61 -3.27 3.38 -15.15
C GLY A 61 -2.52 2.36 -16.00
N GLN A 62 -3.05 1.16 -16.04
CA GLN A 62 -2.63 0.09 -16.95
C GLN A 62 -3.82 -0.82 -17.20
N ALA A 63 -4.09 -1.16 -18.45
CA ALA A 63 -5.17 -2.06 -18.81
C ALA A 63 -4.96 -3.46 -18.20
N SER A 64 -6.02 -4.07 -17.70
CA SER A 64 -6.11 -5.44 -17.17
C SER A 64 -5.34 -5.70 -15.87
N TRP A 65 -4.19 -5.10 -15.67
CA TRP A 65 -3.29 -5.35 -14.54
C TRP A 65 -2.72 -4.03 -13.99
N ASN A 66 -2.20 -4.08 -12.76
CA ASN A 66 -1.48 -2.96 -12.15
C ASN A 66 -2.31 -1.66 -12.05
N GLY A 67 -1.62 -0.54 -12.07
CA GLY A 67 -2.18 0.80 -11.90
C GLY A 67 -2.16 1.24 -10.45
N VAL A 68 -1.65 2.46 -10.23
CA VAL A 68 -1.52 3.08 -8.90
C VAL A 68 -2.05 4.50 -8.93
N ALA A 69 -2.59 4.98 -7.81
CA ALA A 69 -3.05 6.35 -7.66
C ALA A 69 -2.76 6.89 -6.25
N ILE A 70 -2.61 8.20 -6.16
CA ILE A 70 -2.55 8.94 -4.89
C ILE A 70 -3.69 9.93 -4.89
N LEU A 71 -4.58 9.82 -3.90
CA LEU A 71 -5.69 10.72 -3.65
C LEU A 71 -5.34 11.65 -2.48
N ALA A 72 -5.76 12.91 -2.55
CA ALA A 72 -5.62 13.88 -1.46
C ALA A 72 -6.96 14.59 -1.20
N ARG A 73 -7.42 14.56 0.05
CA ARG A 73 -8.65 15.27 0.45
C ARG A 73 -8.38 16.76 0.52
N ASP A 74 -9.27 17.55 -0.09
CA ASP A 74 -9.22 19.02 -0.14
C ASP A 74 -7.89 19.57 -0.69
N ALA A 75 -7.16 18.80 -1.52
CA ALA A 75 -5.89 19.18 -2.11
C ALA A 75 -5.64 18.43 -3.43
N GLN A 76 -4.70 18.93 -4.22
CA GLN A 76 -4.17 18.23 -5.39
C GLN A 76 -2.77 17.68 -5.05
N PRO A 77 -2.50 16.36 -5.19
CA PRO A 77 -1.16 15.81 -5.05
C PRO A 77 -0.19 16.44 -6.06
N LEU A 78 0.99 16.84 -5.60
CA LEU A 78 2.04 17.34 -6.47
C LEU A 78 2.97 16.17 -6.83
N GLU A 79 2.84 15.66 -8.06
CA GLU A 79 3.66 14.54 -8.55
C GLU A 79 5.15 14.88 -8.50
N SER A 80 5.95 14.03 -7.87
CA SER A 80 7.40 14.11 -7.81
C SER A 80 8.08 13.04 -8.65
N ARG A 81 7.44 11.85 -8.78
CA ARG A 81 8.01 10.73 -9.54
C ARG A 81 6.93 9.78 -10.04
N ARG A 82 7.15 9.30 -11.27
CA ARG A 82 6.37 8.25 -11.93
C ARG A 82 7.30 7.11 -12.33
N GLY A 83 6.99 5.89 -11.86
CA GLY A 83 7.84 4.72 -12.02
C GLY A 83 8.97 4.63 -10.97
N LEU A 84 9.30 3.40 -10.58
CA LEU A 84 10.40 3.12 -9.67
C LEU A 84 11.73 3.26 -10.42
N PRO A 85 12.73 4.03 -9.92
CA PRO A 85 14.02 4.18 -10.60
C PRO A 85 14.81 2.86 -10.65
N GLY A 86 15.84 2.84 -11.51
CA GLY A 86 16.79 1.73 -11.63
C GLY A 86 16.50 0.73 -12.75
N ASP A 87 15.42 0.93 -13.53
CA ASP A 87 15.16 0.20 -14.78
C ASP A 87 14.23 1.03 -15.67
N ASP A 88 14.80 1.72 -16.64
CA ASP A 88 14.05 2.56 -17.57
C ASP A 88 13.21 1.74 -18.57
N GLY A 89 13.46 0.43 -18.66
CA GLY A 89 12.68 -0.49 -19.48
C GLY A 89 11.41 -1.00 -18.79
N ASP A 90 11.26 -0.80 -17.48
CA ASP A 90 10.08 -1.24 -16.74
C ASP A 90 8.89 -0.31 -16.98
N SER A 91 7.98 -0.73 -17.84
CA SER A 91 6.78 0.02 -18.23
C SER A 91 5.57 -0.26 -17.33
N GLN A 92 5.70 -1.08 -16.28
CA GLN A 92 4.58 -1.44 -15.43
C GLN A 92 4.21 -0.32 -14.46
N SER A 93 2.91 -0.02 -14.39
CA SER A 93 2.34 1.04 -13.53
C SER A 93 2.26 0.57 -12.07
N ARG A 94 3.40 0.61 -11.35
CA ARG A 94 3.54 0.05 -10.01
C ARG A 94 4.06 1.03 -8.95
N TYR A 95 4.53 2.22 -9.36
CA TYR A 95 5.05 3.21 -8.44
C TYR A 95 4.69 4.63 -8.86
N LEU A 96 4.18 5.39 -7.91
CA LEU A 96 3.85 6.81 -8.08
C LEU A 96 4.22 7.54 -6.78
N GLU A 97 4.79 8.75 -6.90
CA GLU A 97 5.22 9.53 -5.75
C GLU A 97 4.73 10.97 -5.85
N ALA A 98 4.26 11.52 -4.73
CA ALA A 98 3.79 12.89 -4.66
C ALA A 98 4.07 13.55 -3.32
N ALA A 99 4.23 14.86 -3.34
CA ALA A 99 4.17 15.69 -2.14
C ALA A 99 2.69 16.04 -1.83
N VAL A 100 2.22 15.69 -0.64
CA VAL A 100 0.84 15.90 -0.19
C VAL A 100 0.82 16.29 1.28
N HIS A 101 0.16 17.38 1.64
CA HIS A 101 0.01 17.85 3.03
C HIS A 101 1.31 17.90 3.85
N GLY A 102 2.46 18.18 3.18
CA GLY A 102 3.78 18.25 3.81
C GLY A 102 4.47 16.90 4.04
N VAL A 103 3.96 15.83 3.42
CA VAL A 103 4.55 14.49 3.42
C VAL A 103 4.88 14.08 1.99
N LEU A 104 6.03 13.47 1.77
CA LEU A 104 6.33 12.77 0.53
C LEU A 104 5.75 11.35 0.61
N VAL A 105 4.89 11.01 -0.32
CA VAL A 105 4.12 9.76 -0.34
C VAL A 105 4.51 8.93 -1.54
N GLY A 106 5.14 7.78 -1.32
CA GLY A 106 5.35 6.76 -2.34
C GLY A 106 4.22 5.73 -2.29
N CYS A 107 3.40 5.68 -3.34
CA CYS A 107 2.38 4.65 -3.54
C CYS A 107 2.97 3.52 -4.39
N LEU A 108 2.97 2.30 -3.87
CA LEU A 108 3.58 1.17 -4.56
C LEU A 108 2.67 -0.07 -4.64
N TYR A 109 2.85 -0.81 -5.73
CA TYR A 109 2.27 -2.13 -5.96
C TYR A 109 3.36 -3.10 -6.36
N LEU A 110 3.95 -3.78 -5.36
CA LEU A 110 5.06 -4.71 -5.56
C LEU A 110 4.59 -5.95 -6.32
N PRO A 111 5.36 -6.47 -7.29
CA PRO A 111 4.96 -7.65 -8.04
C PRO A 111 4.60 -8.85 -7.14
N ASN A 112 3.51 -9.56 -7.46
CA ASN A 112 3.10 -10.74 -6.71
C ASN A 112 4.17 -11.85 -6.73
N GLY A 113 4.74 -12.15 -7.90
CA GLY A 113 5.84 -13.10 -8.07
C GLY A 113 5.42 -14.55 -8.34
N ASN A 114 4.13 -14.87 -8.30
CA ASN A 114 3.66 -16.22 -8.62
C ASN A 114 3.44 -16.43 -10.14
N PRO A 115 3.63 -17.64 -10.67
CA PRO A 115 4.17 -18.82 -9.98
C PRO A 115 5.69 -18.69 -9.73
N GLN A 116 6.14 -19.32 -8.64
CA GLN A 116 7.56 -19.43 -8.30
C GLN A 116 7.97 -20.91 -8.23
N PRO A 117 9.25 -21.24 -8.54
CA PRO A 117 10.29 -20.38 -9.13
C PRO A 117 9.95 -20.00 -10.57
N GLY A 118 10.54 -18.91 -11.06
CA GLY A 118 10.42 -18.51 -12.47
C GLY A 118 10.48 -16.99 -12.70
N PRO A 119 10.29 -16.55 -13.96
CA PRO A 119 10.54 -15.16 -14.36
C PRO A 119 9.74 -14.12 -13.56
N LYS A 120 8.51 -14.44 -13.12
CA LYS A 120 7.70 -13.54 -12.30
C LYS A 120 8.30 -13.34 -10.91
N PHE A 121 8.89 -14.38 -10.33
CA PHE A 121 9.56 -14.27 -9.03
C PHE A 121 10.89 -13.53 -9.15
N GLU A 122 11.64 -13.79 -10.21
CA GLU A 122 12.87 -13.05 -10.52
C GLU A 122 12.59 -11.55 -10.71
N TYR A 123 11.54 -11.20 -11.47
CA TYR A 123 11.08 -9.81 -11.61
C TYR A 123 10.69 -9.19 -10.27
N LYS A 124 9.98 -9.92 -9.40
CA LYS A 124 9.64 -9.47 -8.04
C LYS A 124 10.88 -9.13 -7.24
N LEU A 125 11.88 -10.02 -7.22
CA LEU A 125 13.11 -9.79 -6.46
C LEU A 125 13.93 -8.62 -7.03
N ALA A 126 14.06 -8.53 -8.35
CA ALA A 126 14.71 -7.40 -9.01
C ALA A 126 13.99 -6.06 -8.69
N TRP A 127 12.66 -6.05 -8.67
CA TRP A 127 11.88 -4.89 -8.29
C TRP A 127 12.11 -4.52 -6.81
N PHE A 128 12.18 -5.50 -5.91
CA PHE A 128 12.55 -5.27 -4.50
C PHE A 128 13.94 -4.65 -4.35
N GLU A 129 14.94 -5.12 -5.10
CA GLU A 129 16.30 -4.55 -5.05
C GLU A 129 16.30 -3.07 -5.45
N ARG A 130 15.54 -2.72 -6.49
CA ARG A 130 15.36 -1.32 -6.90
C ARG A 130 14.68 -0.49 -5.80
N LEU A 131 13.63 -1.04 -5.18
CA LEU A 131 12.94 -0.38 -4.07
C LEU A 131 13.89 -0.18 -2.88
N ILE A 132 14.67 -1.17 -2.50
CA ILE A 132 15.65 -1.09 -1.41
C ILE A 132 16.69 0.00 -1.70
N ALA A 133 17.21 0.06 -2.93
CA ALA A 133 18.18 1.06 -3.34
C ALA A 133 17.58 2.48 -3.24
N TYR A 134 16.39 2.70 -3.80
CA TYR A 134 15.73 4.00 -3.77
C TYR A 134 15.24 4.38 -2.37
N ALA A 135 14.71 3.45 -1.61
CA ALA A 135 14.26 3.68 -0.25
C ALA A 135 15.37 4.13 0.69
N LYS A 136 16.63 3.74 0.43
CA LYS A 136 17.79 4.22 1.19
C LYS A 136 17.98 5.73 1.07
N ASP A 137 17.78 6.30 -0.13
CA ASP A 137 17.88 7.74 -0.36
C ASP A 137 16.70 8.47 0.32
N LEU A 138 15.51 7.93 0.20
CA LEU A 138 14.30 8.48 0.83
C LEU A 138 14.36 8.42 2.36
N GLN A 139 14.93 7.36 2.92
CA GLN A 139 15.06 7.16 4.37
C GLN A 139 15.95 8.22 5.00
N CYS A 140 17.02 8.65 4.31
CA CYS A 140 17.94 9.68 4.76
C CYS A 140 17.36 11.10 4.61
N SER A 141 16.19 11.26 4.04
CA SER A 141 15.54 12.56 3.87
C SER A 141 15.18 13.18 5.23
N GLU A 142 15.47 14.46 5.42
CA GLU A 142 14.98 15.24 6.57
C GLU A 142 13.47 15.53 6.47
N HIS A 143 12.87 15.35 5.29
CA HIS A 143 11.42 15.50 5.08
C HIS A 143 10.65 14.25 5.49
N PRO A 144 9.42 14.40 5.99
CA PRO A 144 8.53 13.27 6.28
C PRO A 144 8.24 12.45 5.02
N VAL A 145 8.52 11.14 5.07
CA VAL A 145 8.27 10.20 3.95
C VAL A 145 7.50 8.99 4.43
N VAL A 146 6.49 8.58 3.66
CA VAL A 146 5.78 7.30 3.80
C VAL A 146 5.83 6.52 2.50
N LEU A 147 6.18 5.24 2.58
CA LEU A 147 6.02 4.26 1.50
C LEU A 147 4.81 3.39 1.83
N ALA A 148 3.72 3.58 1.09
CA ALA A 148 2.45 2.92 1.34
C ALA A 148 2.01 2.08 0.13
N GLY A 149 1.53 0.86 0.36
CA GLY A 149 1.07 0.04 -0.75
C GLY A 149 0.88 -1.43 -0.41
N ASP A 150 0.56 -2.18 -1.45
CA ASP A 150 0.58 -3.64 -1.45
C ASP A 150 2.00 -4.13 -1.79
N TYR A 151 2.67 -4.65 -0.79
CA TYR A 151 4.05 -5.15 -0.91
C TYR A 151 4.10 -6.61 -1.37
N ASN A 152 2.95 -7.29 -1.45
CA ASN A 152 2.90 -8.70 -1.80
C ASN A 152 3.91 -9.54 -1.00
N VAL A 153 4.10 -9.26 0.28
CA VAL A 153 4.96 -10.01 1.19
C VAL A 153 4.30 -10.18 2.56
N VAL A 154 4.40 -11.38 3.09
CA VAL A 154 4.02 -11.73 4.46
C VAL A 154 5.29 -11.71 5.32
N PRO A 155 5.55 -10.65 6.11
CA PRO A 155 6.84 -10.47 6.78
C PRO A 155 7.17 -11.56 7.79
N THR A 156 6.18 -11.97 8.59
CA THR A 156 6.35 -12.95 9.68
C THR A 156 5.18 -13.92 9.75
N ASP A 157 5.29 -14.94 10.59
CA ASP A 157 4.20 -15.90 10.81
C ASP A 157 3.02 -15.32 11.62
N LEU A 158 3.17 -14.14 12.21
CA LEU A 158 2.04 -13.37 12.77
C LEU A 158 1.16 -12.74 11.68
N ASP A 159 1.72 -12.55 10.49
CA ASP A 159 1.09 -11.86 9.37
C ASP A 159 0.29 -12.79 8.45
N ILE A 160 0.09 -14.03 8.87
CA ILE A 160 -0.68 -15.04 8.12
C ILE A 160 -1.42 -15.98 9.07
N TYR A 161 -2.63 -16.38 8.68
CA TYR A 161 -3.46 -17.30 9.46
C TYR A 161 -2.86 -18.71 9.57
N ASN A 162 -2.20 -19.22 8.51
CA ASN A 162 -1.58 -20.54 8.47
C ASN A 162 -0.42 -20.58 7.47
N PRO A 163 0.84 -20.41 7.92
CA PRO A 163 2.01 -20.44 7.02
C PRO A 163 2.14 -21.73 6.20
N ARG A 164 1.75 -22.87 6.76
CA ARG A 164 1.90 -24.17 6.10
C ARG A 164 1.11 -24.29 4.80
N SER A 165 -0.01 -23.61 4.70
CA SER A 165 -0.87 -23.65 3.50
C SER A 165 -0.33 -22.80 2.33
N TRP A 166 0.70 -21.96 2.59
CA TRP A 166 1.25 -20.98 1.64
C TRP A 166 2.77 -21.16 1.38
N LEU A 167 3.37 -22.28 1.83
CA LEU A 167 4.82 -22.52 1.73
C LEU A 167 5.39 -22.40 0.30
N LYS A 168 4.56 -22.63 -0.71
CA LYS A 168 4.95 -22.52 -2.13
C LYS A 168 4.60 -21.17 -2.76
N ASP A 169 4.05 -20.26 -2.00
CA ASP A 169 3.62 -18.95 -2.50
C ASP A 169 4.79 -17.95 -2.44
N ALA A 170 4.91 -17.09 -3.46
CA ALA A 170 5.95 -16.07 -3.57
C ALA A 170 5.92 -15.06 -2.40
N LEU A 171 4.75 -14.85 -1.78
CA LEU A 171 4.57 -13.93 -0.66
C LEU A 171 5.30 -14.38 0.60
N LEU A 172 5.53 -15.70 0.76
CA LEU A 172 6.16 -16.29 1.93
C LEU A 172 7.60 -16.76 1.69
N GLN A 173 8.09 -16.67 0.44
CA GLN A 173 9.46 -17.16 0.17
C GLN A 173 10.47 -16.40 1.05
N PRO A 174 11.52 -17.10 1.53
CA PRO A 174 12.57 -16.50 2.35
C PRO A 174 13.17 -15.24 1.71
N GLU A 175 13.38 -15.26 0.41
CA GLU A 175 13.95 -14.15 -0.35
C GLU A 175 13.05 -12.92 -0.32
N SER A 176 11.72 -13.10 -0.43
CA SER A 176 10.75 -12.00 -0.32
C SER A 176 10.76 -11.39 1.08
N ARG A 177 10.79 -12.23 2.12
CA ARG A 177 10.87 -11.80 3.52
C ARG A 177 12.18 -11.11 3.84
N GLU A 178 13.29 -11.61 3.31
CA GLU A 178 14.63 -11.01 3.47
C GLU A 178 14.68 -9.61 2.86
N CYS A 179 14.18 -9.43 1.65
CA CYS A 179 14.11 -8.12 1.00
C CYS A 179 13.30 -7.12 1.86
N TYR A 180 12.16 -7.53 2.39
CA TYR A 180 11.37 -6.66 3.28
C TYR A 180 12.12 -6.33 4.58
N GLN A 181 12.79 -7.30 5.17
CA GLN A 181 13.60 -7.08 6.38
C GLN A 181 14.77 -6.12 6.11
N ARG A 182 15.36 -6.19 4.93
CA ARG A 182 16.43 -5.25 4.51
C ARG A 182 15.91 -3.81 4.40
N LEU A 183 14.68 -3.59 3.95
CA LEU A 183 14.04 -2.25 4.02
C LEU A 183 13.96 -1.78 5.48
N LEU A 184 13.42 -2.61 6.38
CA LEU A 184 13.30 -2.24 7.78
C LEU A 184 14.67 -1.95 8.43
N ASN A 185 15.70 -2.74 8.08
CA ASN A 185 17.06 -2.55 8.59
C ASN A 185 17.73 -1.24 8.12
N GLN A 186 17.18 -0.54 7.12
CA GLN A 186 17.60 0.80 6.76
C GLN A 186 17.09 1.87 7.74
N GLY A 187 16.15 1.54 8.64
CA GLY A 187 15.53 2.45 9.60
C GLY A 187 14.09 2.81 9.27
N TRP A 188 13.45 2.13 8.31
CA TRP A 188 12.01 2.26 8.07
C TRP A 188 11.22 1.60 9.20
N THR A 189 10.15 2.27 9.64
CA THR A 189 9.22 1.76 10.66
C THR A 189 7.98 1.20 9.99
N ASP A 190 7.72 -0.12 10.10
CA ASP A 190 6.44 -0.72 9.77
C ASP A 190 5.40 -0.26 10.81
N ALA A 191 4.51 0.62 10.41
CA ALA A 191 3.63 1.34 11.33
C ALA A 191 2.69 0.42 12.11
N LEU A 192 2.09 -0.58 11.45
CA LEU A 192 1.19 -1.52 12.12
C LEU A 192 1.96 -2.41 13.08
N ARG A 193 3.08 -2.97 12.66
CA ARG A 193 3.87 -3.88 13.50
C ARG A 193 4.53 -3.14 14.67
N TYR A 194 4.87 -1.87 14.50
CA TYR A 194 5.39 -1.02 15.58
C TYR A 194 4.35 -0.83 16.71
N LEU A 195 3.09 -0.54 16.35
CA LEU A 195 2.02 -0.32 17.33
C LEU A 195 1.44 -1.62 17.89
N TYR A 196 1.44 -2.68 17.09
CA TYR A 196 0.84 -3.99 17.42
C TYR A 196 1.86 -5.12 17.27
N PRO A 197 2.91 -5.17 18.10
CA PRO A 197 4.07 -6.05 17.89
C PRO A 197 3.73 -7.54 17.99
N GLN A 198 2.64 -7.91 18.67
CA GLN A 198 2.24 -9.29 18.90
C GLN A 198 0.88 -9.67 18.28
N ASP A 199 0.16 -8.71 17.69
CA ASP A 199 -1.19 -8.94 17.22
C ASP A 199 -1.18 -9.59 15.82
N ARG A 200 -2.16 -10.46 15.60
CA ARG A 200 -2.48 -10.94 14.24
C ARG A 200 -3.39 -9.95 13.55
N LEU A 201 -2.85 -9.24 12.60
CA LEU A 201 -3.56 -8.27 11.78
C LEU A 201 -3.52 -8.74 10.33
N TYR A 202 -4.66 -8.66 9.64
CA TYR A 202 -4.74 -9.04 8.23
C TYR A 202 -5.30 -7.88 7.42
N THR A 203 -4.84 -7.77 6.17
CA THR A 203 -5.25 -6.74 5.22
C THR A 203 -5.86 -7.33 3.95
N PHE A 204 -5.65 -8.63 3.74
CA PHE A 204 -6.07 -9.40 2.57
C PHE A 204 -6.74 -10.72 2.99
N TRP A 205 -7.85 -11.10 2.28
CA TRP A 205 -8.53 -12.39 2.40
C TRP A 205 -8.97 -12.86 1.03
N ASP A 206 -8.39 -13.95 0.55
CA ASP A 206 -8.75 -14.57 -0.72
C ASP A 206 -10.28 -14.79 -0.84
N TYR A 207 -10.83 -14.67 -2.05
CA TYR A 207 -12.25 -14.93 -2.31
C TYR A 207 -12.66 -16.38 -2.13
N PHE A 208 -11.73 -17.32 -2.26
CA PHE A 208 -12.00 -18.75 -2.21
C PHE A 208 -12.08 -19.29 -0.78
N ARG A 209 -12.68 -20.47 -0.63
CA ARG A 209 -12.70 -21.28 0.60
C ARG A 209 -13.22 -20.56 1.85
N GLN A 210 -14.02 -19.52 1.68
CA GLN A 210 -14.58 -18.71 2.77
C GLN A 210 -13.48 -18.10 3.66
N HIS A 211 -12.38 -17.62 3.06
CA HIS A 211 -11.27 -17.06 3.84
C HIS A 211 -11.70 -15.86 4.67
N TRP A 212 -12.56 -15.00 4.12
CA TRP A 212 -13.11 -13.87 4.88
C TRP A 212 -13.91 -14.33 6.10
N GLN A 213 -14.89 -15.21 5.92
CA GLN A 213 -15.78 -15.69 6.99
C GLN A 213 -15.02 -16.43 8.11
N LYS A 214 -13.90 -17.08 7.76
CA LYS A 214 -13.03 -17.79 8.70
C LYS A 214 -11.92 -16.92 9.27
N ASN A 215 -11.86 -15.65 8.89
CA ASN A 215 -10.74 -14.73 9.18
C ASN A 215 -9.36 -15.34 8.81
N SER A 216 -9.30 -16.05 7.69
CA SER A 216 -8.08 -16.67 7.17
C SER A 216 -7.34 -15.69 6.27
N GLY A 217 -6.73 -14.67 6.87
CA GLY A 217 -6.14 -13.54 6.17
C GLY A 217 -4.60 -13.51 6.17
N LEU A 218 -4.09 -12.57 5.40
CA LEU A 218 -2.68 -12.19 5.32
C LEU A 218 -2.54 -10.68 5.52
N ARG A 219 -1.41 -10.22 6.07
CA ARG A 219 -1.03 -8.81 6.08
C ARG A 219 0.05 -8.60 5.02
N ILE A 220 -0.35 -7.99 3.91
CA ILE A 220 0.51 -7.74 2.74
C ILE A 220 0.51 -6.27 2.30
N ASP A 221 -0.39 -5.46 2.85
CA ASP A 221 -0.42 -4.01 2.69
C ASP A 221 0.31 -3.36 3.86
N HIS A 222 1.29 -2.52 3.58
CA HIS A 222 2.16 -1.92 4.59
C HIS A 222 2.30 -0.42 4.39
N LEU A 223 2.53 0.30 5.50
CA LEU A 223 2.92 1.71 5.52
C LEU A 223 4.24 1.81 6.28
N LEU A 224 5.32 2.11 5.55
CA LEU A 224 6.65 2.28 6.10
C LEU A 224 6.95 3.77 6.26
N LEU A 225 7.36 4.16 7.47
CA LEU A 225 7.66 5.55 7.82
C LEU A 225 9.16 5.75 7.98
N ASN A 226 9.70 6.84 7.41
CA ASN A 226 11.08 7.21 7.66
C ASN A 226 11.27 7.81 9.08
N PRO A 227 12.51 7.98 9.58
CA PRO A 227 12.78 8.54 10.90
C PRO A 227 12.22 9.96 11.12
N ALA A 228 12.05 10.76 10.06
CA ALA A 228 11.46 12.08 10.17
C ALA A 228 9.94 12.03 10.41
N LEU A 229 9.26 10.93 10.02
CA LEU A 229 7.81 10.78 10.14
C LEU A 229 7.37 9.86 11.29
N SER A 230 8.13 8.80 11.58
CA SER A 230 7.75 7.76 12.57
C SER A 230 7.47 8.30 13.99
N PRO A 231 8.13 9.36 14.51
CA PRO A 231 7.81 9.89 15.83
C PRO A 231 6.39 10.43 15.98
N TYR A 232 5.74 10.80 14.88
CA TYR A 232 4.37 11.34 14.88
C TYR A 232 3.28 10.28 14.80
N LEU A 233 3.63 8.98 14.70
CA LEU A 233 2.69 7.87 14.63
C LEU A 233 1.90 7.73 15.96
N GLN A 234 0.56 7.76 15.88
CA GLN A 234 -0.32 7.71 17.04
C GLN A 234 -1.26 6.51 17.03
N ALA A 235 -1.73 6.13 15.85
CA ALA A 235 -2.64 5.01 15.69
C ALA A 235 -2.47 4.40 14.28
N ALA A 236 -2.85 3.17 14.14
CA ALA A 236 -2.95 2.46 12.87
C ALA A 236 -4.11 1.46 12.94
N GLY A 237 -4.59 1.01 11.79
CA GLY A 237 -5.65 0.01 11.76
C GLY A 237 -5.97 -0.46 10.35
N VAL A 238 -6.96 -1.36 10.30
CA VAL A 238 -7.51 -1.92 9.06
C VAL A 238 -9.01 -1.74 9.09
N ASP A 239 -9.57 -1.11 8.07
CA ASP A 239 -11.02 -0.92 7.93
C ASP A 239 -11.63 -2.21 7.34
N ALA A 240 -11.51 -3.32 8.08
CA ALA A 240 -11.90 -4.65 7.66
C ALA A 240 -13.40 -4.77 7.30
N TRP A 241 -14.24 -3.84 7.80
CA TRP A 241 -15.66 -3.78 7.47
C TRP A 241 -15.92 -3.67 5.95
N VAL A 242 -14.99 -3.05 5.19
CA VAL A 242 -15.09 -2.92 3.72
C VAL A 242 -15.16 -4.30 3.04
N ARG A 243 -14.54 -5.33 3.61
CA ARG A 243 -14.61 -6.72 3.09
C ARG A 243 -16.01 -7.33 3.17
N ASN A 244 -16.90 -6.76 3.98
CA ASN A 244 -18.28 -7.23 4.12
C ASN A 244 -19.23 -6.63 3.09
N GLU A 245 -18.78 -5.60 2.36
CA GLU A 245 -19.60 -4.93 1.37
C GLU A 245 -19.79 -5.80 0.10
N PRO A 246 -20.92 -5.65 -0.60
CA PRO A 246 -21.12 -6.30 -1.89
C PRO A 246 -20.00 -5.98 -2.88
N HIS A 247 -19.52 -6.96 -3.61
CA HIS A 247 -18.43 -6.82 -4.59
C HIS A 247 -17.13 -6.23 -4.02
N ALA A 248 -16.87 -6.39 -2.73
CA ALA A 248 -15.65 -5.89 -2.08
C ALA A 248 -14.36 -6.37 -2.76
N SER A 249 -13.29 -5.58 -2.63
CA SER A 249 -11.92 -6.05 -2.89
C SER A 249 -11.57 -7.22 -1.97
N ASP A 250 -10.61 -8.05 -2.33
CA ASP A 250 -9.99 -9.05 -1.43
C ASP A 250 -9.06 -8.41 -0.39
N HIS A 251 -8.73 -7.13 -0.55
CA HIS A 251 -8.05 -6.31 0.45
C HIS A 251 -9.02 -5.42 1.24
N ALA A 252 -8.57 -4.95 2.40
CA ALA A 252 -9.22 -3.89 3.17
C ALA A 252 -8.29 -2.69 3.32
N PRO A 253 -8.83 -1.46 3.34
CA PRO A 253 -8.04 -0.26 3.56
C PRO A 253 -7.25 -0.35 4.86
N THR A 254 -5.95 -0.08 4.77
CA THR A 254 -5.02 -0.07 5.90
C THR A 254 -4.54 1.35 6.12
N TRP A 255 -4.57 1.86 7.34
CA TRP A 255 -4.34 3.26 7.61
C TRP A 255 -3.48 3.52 8.83
N ILE A 256 -2.89 4.72 8.85
CA ILE A 256 -2.18 5.31 9.99
C ILE A 256 -2.75 6.68 10.32
N GLN A 257 -2.62 7.07 11.58
CA GLN A 257 -2.92 8.41 12.08
C GLN A 257 -1.64 9.03 12.64
N LEU A 258 -1.29 10.19 12.12
CA LEU A 258 -0.16 11.01 12.56
C LEU A 258 -0.67 12.23 13.33
N ASP A 259 0.04 12.67 14.38
CA ASP A 259 -0.27 13.90 15.11
C ASP A 259 1.01 14.56 15.63
N SER A 260 1.31 15.77 15.17
CA SER A 260 2.50 16.53 15.59
C SER A 260 2.32 17.29 16.91
N ARG A 261 1.14 17.32 17.51
CA ARG A 261 0.86 18.10 18.73
C ARG A 261 1.38 17.48 20.01
N LYS A 262 1.81 16.22 19.99
CA LYS A 262 2.31 15.49 21.18
C LYS A 262 3.81 15.66 21.44
N HIS A 263 4.53 16.39 20.59
CA HIS A 263 5.98 16.63 20.74
C HIS A 263 6.31 18.11 20.98
N ARG A 264 5.37 18.89 21.53
CA ARG A 264 5.62 20.22 22.08
C ARG A 264 5.61 20.21 23.59
#